data_fe72ed5c78ac0dd4f8fa8dd622f142ab
#
_entry.id   fe72ed5c78ac0dd4f8fa8dd622f142ab
#
_cell.length_a   1.000
_cell.length_b   1.000
_cell.length_c   1.000
_cell.angle_alpha   90.00
_cell.angle_beta   90.00
_cell.angle_gamma   90.00
#
_symmetry.space_group_name_H-M   'P 1'
#
loop_
_entity.id
_entity.type
_entity.pdbx_description
1 polymer ?
#
loop_
_entity_poly.entity_id
_entity_poly.type
_entity_poly.pdbx_seq_one_letter_code
_entity_poly.pdbx_strand_id
1 'polypeptide(L)'
;QNLELLAVTETWDNGKAVRETLNADIPLAADHFRYFAGCIRAQEGSAAEINDSTVAYHIHEPLGVVGQIIPWNFPLLMAAWKLAPALAAGNCVVLKPAEQTPLGICVLLELIGDLLPPGVLNVVQGFGREAGEALATSKRIAKIAFTGSTPVGSHILKCAAENIIPSTVELGGKSPNIYFEDIMQAEPAFIEKAAEGLVLAFFNQGEVCTCPSRALVQESIYPAFMEEVLKKVRAIKRGDPLDTETMVGAQA
;
A
#
# COMPACT_ATOMS: atom_id res chain seq x y z
N GLN A 1 -6.85 -18.97 -4.24
CA GLN A 1 -8.07 -19.72 -4.59
C GLN A 1 -9.25 -18.77 -4.86
N ASN A 2 -9.38 -17.66 -4.11
CA ASN A 2 -10.50 -16.72 -4.21
C ASN A 2 -10.12 -15.40 -4.92
N LEU A 3 -9.23 -15.48 -5.93
CA LEU A 3 -8.69 -14.31 -6.64
C LEU A 3 -9.82 -13.46 -7.25
N GLU A 4 -10.71 -14.07 -8.01
CA GLU A 4 -11.78 -13.37 -8.71
C GLU A 4 -12.76 -12.71 -7.72
N LEU A 5 -13.18 -13.42 -6.68
CA LEU A 5 -14.06 -12.87 -5.65
C LEU A 5 -13.45 -11.61 -5.00
N LEU A 6 -12.19 -11.69 -4.56
CA LEU A 6 -11.51 -10.56 -3.93
C LEU A 6 -11.28 -9.40 -4.92
N ALA A 7 -10.92 -9.70 -6.17
CA ALA A 7 -10.71 -8.69 -7.19
C ALA A 7 -11.98 -7.93 -7.55
N VAL A 8 -13.09 -8.65 -7.76
CA VAL A 8 -14.41 -8.06 -8.04
C VAL A 8 -14.88 -7.23 -6.84
N THR A 9 -14.71 -7.75 -5.62
CA THR A 9 -15.06 -7.03 -4.39
C THR A 9 -14.26 -5.73 -4.24
N GLU A 10 -12.95 -5.77 -4.45
CA GLU A 10 -12.07 -4.60 -4.40
C GLU A 10 -12.46 -3.55 -5.45
N THR A 11 -12.75 -4.00 -6.68
CA THR A 11 -13.23 -3.13 -7.77
C THR A 11 -14.58 -2.48 -7.44
N TRP A 12 -15.50 -3.25 -6.91
CA TRP A 12 -16.82 -2.75 -6.53
C TRP A 12 -16.75 -1.69 -5.42
N ASP A 13 -15.89 -1.91 -4.43
CA ASP A 13 -15.77 -1.07 -3.25
C ASP A 13 -14.98 0.23 -3.54
N ASN A 14 -13.96 0.15 -4.39
CA ASN A 14 -13.01 1.24 -4.65
C ASN A 14 -13.25 1.99 -5.97
N GLY A 15 -13.88 1.35 -6.97
CA GLY A 15 -14.08 1.90 -8.31
C GLY A 15 -12.92 1.69 -9.29
N LYS A 16 -11.79 1.12 -8.89
CA LYS A 16 -10.68 0.81 -9.80
C LYS A 16 -11.04 -0.29 -10.78
N ALA A 17 -10.38 -0.30 -11.94
CA ALA A 17 -10.64 -1.28 -12.98
C ALA A 17 -10.33 -2.71 -12.53
N VAL A 18 -11.23 -3.66 -12.80
CA VAL A 18 -11.10 -5.08 -12.42
C VAL A 18 -9.84 -5.74 -13.02
N ARG A 19 -9.37 -5.27 -14.16
CA ARG A 19 -8.10 -5.72 -14.73
C ARG A 19 -6.90 -5.46 -13.82
N GLU A 20 -6.91 -4.36 -13.05
CA GLU A 20 -5.85 -4.00 -12.11
C GLU A 20 -5.94 -4.86 -10.85
N THR A 21 -7.14 -5.03 -10.30
CA THR A 21 -7.34 -5.86 -9.10
C THR A 21 -7.02 -7.34 -9.37
N LEU A 22 -7.39 -7.86 -10.55
CA LEU A 22 -7.10 -9.25 -10.95
C LEU A 22 -5.60 -9.49 -11.21
N ASN A 23 -4.92 -8.56 -11.85
CA ASN A 23 -3.56 -8.79 -12.35
C ASN A 23 -2.46 -8.18 -11.48
N ALA A 24 -2.80 -7.23 -10.61
CA ALA A 24 -1.84 -6.53 -9.75
C ALA A 24 -2.19 -6.64 -8.26
N ASP A 25 -3.27 -6.03 -7.80
CA ASP A 25 -3.52 -5.81 -6.37
C ASP A 25 -3.63 -7.12 -5.57
N ILE A 26 -4.48 -8.03 -5.98
CA ILE A 26 -4.73 -9.28 -5.23
C ILE A 26 -3.57 -10.27 -5.35
N PRO A 27 -2.97 -10.50 -6.56
CA PRO A 27 -1.76 -11.29 -6.66
C PRO A 27 -0.61 -10.76 -5.80
N LEU A 28 -0.38 -9.44 -5.82
CA LEU A 28 0.69 -8.81 -5.03
C LEU A 28 0.41 -8.88 -3.53
N ALA A 29 -0.84 -8.72 -3.09
CA ALA A 29 -1.23 -8.93 -1.70
C ALA A 29 -0.92 -10.37 -1.23
N ALA A 30 -1.25 -11.38 -2.04
CA ALA A 30 -0.95 -12.77 -1.74
C ALA A 30 0.57 -13.04 -1.70
N ASP A 31 1.32 -12.42 -2.61
CA ASP A 31 2.78 -12.54 -2.65
C ASP A 31 3.46 -11.95 -1.40
N HIS A 32 2.97 -10.82 -0.90
CA HIS A 32 3.45 -10.22 0.35
C HIS A 32 3.34 -11.18 1.55
N PHE A 33 2.23 -11.88 1.69
CA PHE A 33 2.10 -12.88 2.76
C PHE A 33 3.11 -14.02 2.59
N ARG A 34 3.34 -14.51 1.37
CA ARG A 34 4.35 -15.53 1.09
C ARG A 34 5.77 -15.06 1.38
N TYR A 35 6.08 -13.82 0.98
CA TYR A 35 7.37 -13.20 1.22
C TYR A 35 7.70 -13.15 2.73
N PHE A 36 6.81 -12.58 3.54
CA PHE A 36 7.04 -12.47 4.98
C PHE A 36 7.00 -13.82 5.71
N ALA A 37 6.23 -14.79 5.24
CA ALA A 37 6.30 -16.16 5.72
C ALA A 37 7.66 -16.80 5.44
N GLY A 38 8.30 -16.44 4.32
CA GLY A 38 9.69 -16.82 4.01
C GLY A 38 10.71 -16.10 4.90
N CYS A 39 10.55 -14.79 5.09
CA CYS A 39 11.45 -13.95 5.87
C CYS A 39 11.61 -14.44 7.32
N ILE A 40 10.52 -14.85 7.97
CA ILE A 40 10.58 -15.30 9.37
C ILE A 40 11.45 -16.54 9.55
N ARG A 41 11.61 -17.37 8.52
CA ARG A 41 12.48 -18.56 8.54
C ARG A 41 13.96 -18.22 8.39
N ALA A 42 14.27 -17.04 7.87
CA ALA A 42 15.63 -16.54 7.67
C ALA A 42 16.01 -15.47 8.70
N GLN A 43 15.12 -15.14 9.63
CA GLN A 43 15.39 -14.15 10.67
C GLN A 43 16.35 -14.73 11.70
N GLU A 44 17.50 -14.08 11.84
CA GLU A 44 18.55 -14.48 12.78
C GLU A 44 18.59 -13.54 13.98
N GLY A 45 19.04 -14.05 15.12
CA GLY A 45 19.52 -13.27 16.23
C GLY A 45 21.02 -13.03 16.13
N SER A 46 21.62 -12.51 17.19
CA SER A 46 23.07 -12.38 17.28
C SER A 46 23.59 -12.88 18.63
N ALA A 47 24.82 -13.36 18.65
CA ALA A 47 25.54 -13.69 19.87
C ALA A 47 26.94 -13.08 19.82
N ALA A 48 27.40 -12.56 20.95
CA ALA A 48 28.74 -12.00 21.09
C ALA A 48 29.35 -12.40 22.44
N GLU A 49 30.61 -12.78 22.45
CA GLU A 49 31.39 -12.95 23.65
C GLU A 49 31.78 -11.56 24.20
N ILE A 50 31.40 -11.28 25.43
CA ILE A 50 31.73 -10.01 26.12
C ILE A 50 33.08 -10.13 26.82
N ASN A 51 33.31 -11.27 27.45
CA ASN A 51 34.57 -11.66 28.09
C ASN A 51 34.55 -13.19 28.33
N ASP A 52 35.63 -13.74 28.91
CA ASP A 52 35.83 -15.18 29.13
C ASP A 52 34.69 -15.89 29.89
N SER A 53 33.86 -15.16 30.61
CA SER A 53 32.78 -15.69 31.43
C SER A 53 31.37 -15.23 31.04
N THR A 54 31.23 -14.38 30.01
CA THR A 54 29.96 -13.73 29.69
C THR A 54 29.72 -13.75 28.19
N VAL A 55 28.58 -14.33 27.79
CA VAL A 55 28.06 -14.27 26.41
C VAL A 55 26.78 -13.44 26.41
N ALA A 56 26.67 -12.47 25.50
CA ALA A 56 25.43 -11.76 25.19
C ALA A 56 24.80 -12.37 23.94
N TYR A 57 23.50 -12.50 23.94
CA TYR A 57 22.74 -12.86 22.74
C TYR A 57 21.50 -11.97 22.59
N HIS A 58 21.12 -11.76 21.34
CA HIS A 58 19.98 -10.96 20.95
C HIS A 58 18.98 -11.86 20.21
N ILE A 59 17.74 -11.81 20.64
CA ILE A 59 16.61 -12.51 20.02
C ILE A 59 15.52 -11.49 19.69
N HIS A 60 14.69 -11.79 18.69
CA HIS A 60 13.52 -11.00 18.33
C HIS A 60 12.28 -11.55 19.01
N GLU A 61 11.48 -10.66 19.58
CA GLU A 61 10.20 -10.97 20.23
C GLU A 61 9.08 -10.12 19.63
N PRO A 62 7.82 -10.60 19.64
CA PRO A 62 6.67 -9.79 19.27
C PRO A 62 6.54 -8.54 20.13
N LEU A 63 6.14 -7.43 19.54
CA LEU A 63 5.85 -6.18 20.28
C LEU A 63 4.59 -6.29 21.12
N GLY A 64 3.61 -7.09 20.68
CA GLY A 64 2.31 -7.24 21.31
C GLY A 64 1.17 -6.87 20.37
N VAL A 65 0.29 -5.96 20.80
CA VAL A 65 -0.82 -5.48 19.97
C VAL A 65 -0.39 -4.31 19.11
N VAL A 66 -0.58 -4.40 17.79
CA VAL A 66 -0.23 -3.37 16.81
C VAL A 66 -1.48 -2.73 16.25
N GLY A 67 -1.60 -1.41 16.35
CA GLY A 67 -2.62 -0.62 15.66
C GLY A 67 -2.22 -0.36 14.21
N GLN A 68 -3.13 -0.61 13.26
CA GLN A 68 -2.91 -0.38 11.83
C GLN A 68 -4.06 0.42 11.24
N ILE A 69 -3.75 1.49 10.51
CA ILE A 69 -4.73 2.33 9.82
C ILE A 69 -4.31 2.42 8.35
N ILE A 70 -5.21 2.05 7.45
CA ILE A 70 -4.95 1.94 6.01
C ILE A 70 -5.83 2.88 5.20
N PRO A 71 -5.34 3.34 4.02
CA PRO A 71 -6.08 4.21 3.13
C PRO A 71 -7.02 3.44 2.21
N TRP A 72 -7.74 4.19 1.38
CA TRP A 72 -8.78 3.73 0.47
C TRP A 72 -8.29 3.36 -0.94
N ASN A 73 -7.09 3.78 -1.33
CA ASN A 73 -6.64 3.65 -2.74
C ASN A 73 -6.15 2.25 -3.14
N PHE A 74 -5.68 1.45 -2.20
CA PHE A 74 -5.32 0.04 -2.36
C PHE A 74 -5.73 -0.76 -1.12
N PRO A 75 -7.03 -0.94 -0.85
CA PRO A 75 -7.52 -1.45 0.43
C PRO A 75 -6.85 -2.76 0.87
N LEU A 76 -7.01 -3.84 0.08
CA LEU A 76 -6.45 -5.15 0.41
C LEU A 76 -4.92 -5.17 0.37
N LEU A 77 -4.31 -4.49 -0.61
CA LEU A 77 -2.86 -4.46 -0.73
C LEU A 77 -2.22 -3.71 0.45
N MET A 78 -2.77 -2.56 0.87
CA MET A 78 -2.28 -1.82 2.03
C MET A 78 -2.51 -2.58 3.34
N ALA A 79 -3.58 -3.35 3.45
CA ALA A 79 -3.76 -4.28 4.56
C ALA A 79 -2.66 -5.34 4.55
N ALA A 80 -2.41 -6.01 3.42
CA ALA A 80 -1.39 -7.05 3.29
C ALA A 80 0.01 -6.54 3.67
N TRP A 81 0.39 -5.34 3.23
CA TRP A 81 1.68 -4.73 3.54
C TRP A 81 1.92 -4.52 5.04
N LYS A 82 0.86 -4.35 5.82
CA LYS A 82 0.94 -4.17 7.26
C LYS A 82 0.67 -5.46 8.03
N LEU A 83 -0.29 -6.26 7.59
CA LEU A 83 -0.66 -7.52 8.25
C LEU A 83 0.45 -8.57 8.12
N ALA A 84 1.00 -8.74 6.92
CA ALA A 84 1.96 -9.81 6.65
C ALA A 84 3.20 -9.74 7.57
N PRO A 85 3.93 -8.61 7.68
CA PRO A 85 5.07 -8.52 8.60
C PRO A 85 4.65 -8.58 10.07
N ALA A 86 3.52 -7.99 10.45
CA ALA A 86 3.07 -7.98 11.85
C ALA A 86 2.71 -9.39 12.34
N LEU A 87 1.94 -10.13 11.55
CA LEU A 87 1.55 -11.51 11.86
C LEU A 87 2.73 -12.48 11.80
N ALA A 88 3.61 -12.34 10.81
CA ALA A 88 4.83 -13.14 10.72
C ALA A 88 5.73 -12.98 11.95
N ALA A 89 5.82 -11.75 12.49
CA ALA A 89 6.57 -11.48 13.72
C ALA A 89 5.81 -11.85 15.02
N GLY A 90 4.64 -12.50 14.92
CA GLY A 90 3.88 -13.00 16.08
C GLY A 90 3.04 -11.95 16.81
N ASN A 91 2.78 -10.79 16.21
CA ASN A 91 1.97 -9.74 16.83
C ASN A 91 0.48 -9.98 16.64
N CYS A 92 -0.33 -9.48 17.57
CA CYS A 92 -1.77 -9.30 17.37
C CYS A 92 -2.03 -7.94 16.72
N VAL A 93 -3.09 -7.84 15.91
CA VAL A 93 -3.38 -6.65 15.13
C VAL A 93 -4.81 -6.15 15.37
N VAL A 94 -4.94 -4.83 15.53
CA VAL A 94 -6.21 -4.11 15.37
C VAL A 94 -6.08 -3.24 14.11
N LEU A 95 -6.80 -3.61 13.06
CA LEU A 95 -6.79 -2.93 11.76
C LEU A 95 -8.04 -2.06 11.60
N LYS A 96 -7.84 -0.78 11.23
CA LYS A 96 -8.91 0.11 10.78
C LYS A 96 -8.75 0.40 9.28
N PRO A 97 -9.61 -0.14 8.41
CA PRO A 97 -9.66 0.25 7.02
C PRO A 97 -10.22 1.66 6.84
N ALA A 98 -10.05 2.23 5.64
CA ALA A 98 -10.74 3.46 5.30
C ALA A 98 -12.26 3.24 5.30
N GLU A 99 -13.00 4.22 5.74
CA GLU A 99 -14.46 4.16 5.82
C GLU A 99 -15.15 4.04 4.45
N GLN A 100 -14.46 4.51 3.39
CA GLN A 100 -14.96 4.43 2.02
C GLN A 100 -14.83 3.03 1.40
N THR A 101 -13.82 2.24 1.84
CA THR A 101 -13.44 0.99 1.18
C THR A 101 -13.18 -0.17 2.16
N PRO A 102 -14.16 -0.56 2.99
CA PRO A 102 -13.96 -1.61 3.98
C PRO A 102 -14.31 -3.02 3.47
N LEU A 103 -15.03 -3.15 2.35
CA LEU A 103 -15.66 -4.40 1.94
C LEU A 103 -14.66 -5.50 1.64
N GLY A 104 -13.60 -5.20 0.89
CA GLY A 104 -12.54 -6.16 0.57
C GLY A 104 -11.92 -6.79 1.82
N ILE A 105 -11.72 -5.99 2.88
CA ILE A 105 -11.22 -6.48 4.18
C ILE A 105 -12.23 -7.38 4.87
N CYS A 106 -13.52 -7.05 4.83
CA CYS A 106 -14.57 -7.89 5.42
C CYS A 106 -14.62 -9.27 4.74
N VAL A 107 -14.60 -9.30 3.41
CA VAL A 107 -14.59 -10.57 2.64
C VAL A 107 -13.29 -11.35 2.91
N LEU A 108 -12.16 -10.69 3.01
CA LEU A 108 -10.91 -11.36 3.38
C LEU A 108 -11.03 -12.05 4.75
N LEU A 109 -11.60 -11.36 5.75
CA LEU A 109 -11.79 -11.93 7.09
C LEU A 109 -12.69 -13.17 7.09
N GLU A 110 -13.76 -13.16 6.31
CA GLU A 110 -14.65 -14.34 6.16
C GLU A 110 -13.88 -15.52 5.57
N LEU A 111 -12.98 -15.27 4.61
CA LEU A 111 -12.20 -16.31 3.95
C LEU A 111 -11.08 -16.90 4.81
N ILE A 112 -10.52 -16.12 5.74
CA ILE A 112 -9.35 -16.52 6.55
C ILE A 112 -9.67 -16.68 8.04
N GLY A 113 -10.90 -16.44 8.48
CA GLY A 113 -11.27 -16.40 9.89
C GLY A 113 -10.84 -17.62 10.69
N ASP A 114 -10.94 -18.80 10.10
CA ASP A 114 -10.56 -20.08 10.73
C ASP A 114 -9.06 -20.37 10.67
N LEU A 115 -8.26 -19.56 9.96
CA LEU A 115 -6.81 -19.77 9.80
C LEU A 115 -6.00 -19.16 10.93
N LEU A 116 -6.57 -18.20 11.66
CA LEU A 116 -5.91 -17.48 12.75
C LEU A 116 -6.59 -17.76 14.08
N PRO A 117 -5.84 -17.90 15.18
CA PRO A 117 -6.45 -17.97 16.51
C PRO A 117 -7.32 -16.75 16.79
N PRO A 118 -8.42 -16.91 17.56
CA PRO A 118 -9.27 -15.79 17.95
C PRO A 118 -8.49 -14.66 18.64
N GLY A 119 -8.75 -13.41 18.22
CA GLY A 119 -8.10 -12.22 18.76
C GLY A 119 -6.74 -11.85 18.15
N VAL A 120 -6.17 -12.68 17.27
CA VAL A 120 -4.90 -12.35 16.59
C VAL A 120 -5.11 -11.22 15.58
N LEU A 121 -6.17 -11.27 14.78
CA LEU A 121 -6.55 -10.21 13.85
C LEU A 121 -7.96 -9.71 14.18
N ASN A 122 -8.06 -8.42 14.43
CA ASN A 122 -9.30 -7.74 14.75
C ASN A 122 -9.46 -6.54 13.82
N VAL A 123 -10.65 -6.34 13.26
CA VAL A 123 -10.94 -5.20 12.39
C VAL A 123 -12.01 -4.33 13.05
N VAL A 124 -11.75 -3.04 13.08
CA VAL A 124 -12.69 -2.04 13.59
C VAL A 124 -13.07 -1.09 12.46
N GLN A 125 -14.38 -0.91 12.26
CA GLN A 125 -14.92 0.03 11.29
C GLN A 125 -15.24 1.36 11.95
N GLY A 126 -15.27 2.43 11.18
CA GLY A 126 -15.65 3.75 11.65
C GLY A 126 -14.81 4.87 11.07
N PHE A 127 -15.21 6.09 11.34
CA PHE A 127 -14.53 7.29 10.86
C PHE A 127 -13.17 7.50 11.52
N GLY A 128 -12.27 8.21 10.80
CA GLY A 128 -10.94 8.51 11.30
C GLY A 128 -10.94 9.23 12.65
N ARG A 129 -11.87 10.19 12.85
CA ARG A 129 -12.00 10.97 14.09
C ARG A 129 -12.60 10.19 15.28
N GLU A 130 -13.15 9.03 15.04
CA GLU A 130 -13.78 8.15 16.03
C GLU A 130 -12.90 6.92 16.25
N ALA A 131 -13.05 5.89 15.44
CA ALA A 131 -12.32 4.64 15.58
C ALA A 131 -10.80 4.83 15.36
N GLY A 132 -10.41 5.69 14.41
CA GLY A 132 -9.00 5.99 14.14
C GLY A 132 -8.32 6.69 15.29
N GLU A 133 -8.97 7.71 15.86
CA GLU A 133 -8.47 8.46 17.01
C GLU A 133 -8.36 7.58 18.27
N ALA A 134 -9.41 6.78 18.55
CA ALA A 134 -9.39 5.85 19.67
C ALA A 134 -8.26 4.82 19.57
N LEU A 135 -7.95 4.36 18.34
CA LEU A 135 -6.84 3.44 18.10
C LEU A 135 -5.50 4.16 18.27
N ALA A 136 -5.34 5.35 17.70
CA ALA A 136 -4.08 6.11 17.70
C ALA A 136 -3.67 6.56 19.11
N THR A 137 -4.63 6.93 19.96
CA THR A 137 -4.39 7.40 21.32
C THR A 137 -4.39 6.28 22.36
N SER A 138 -4.68 5.04 21.96
CA SER A 138 -4.76 3.91 22.86
C SER A 138 -3.42 3.59 23.53
N LYS A 139 -3.39 3.53 24.84
CA LYS A 139 -2.22 3.07 25.63
C LYS A 139 -2.04 1.55 25.63
N ARG A 140 -2.92 0.82 24.93
CA ARG A 140 -2.94 -0.65 24.88
C ARG A 140 -2.24 -1.21 23.64
N ILE A 141 -1.81 -0.35 22.71
CA ILE A 141 -1.04 -0.75 21.53
C ILE A 141 0.45 -0.52 21.77
N ALA A 142 1.26 -1.42 21.26
CA ALA A 142 2.73 -1.37 21.36
C ALA A 142 3.39 -0.71 20.16
N LYS A 143 2.67 -0.53 19.06
CA LYS A 143 3.12 0.14 17.83
C LYS A 143 1.89 0.62 17.05
N ILE A 144 2.07 1.70 16.28
CA ILE A 144 1.09 2.13 15.29
C ILE A 144 1.70 2.20 13.89
N ALA A 145 0.98 1.68 12.88
CA ALA A 145 1.34 1.77 11.48
C ALA A 145 0.21 2.48 10.71
N PHE A 146 0.56 3.54 10.00
CA PHE A 146 -0.38 4.39 9.29
C PHE A 146 0.04 4.57 7.83
N THR A 147 -0.93 4.55 6.93
CA THR A 147 -0.76 5.07 5.56
C THR A 147 -1.94 6.00 5.24
N GLY A 148 -1.64 7.20 4.75
CA GLY A 148 -2.65 8.18 4.42
C GLY A 148 -2.09 9.58 4.17
N SER A 149 -2.87 10.62 4.49
CA SER A 149 -2.47 12.01 4.25
C SER A 149 -1.43 12.52 5.23
N THR A 150 -0.58 13.45 4.79
CA THR A 150 0.46 14.08 5.62
C THR A 150 -0.09 14.74 6.89
N PRO A 151 -1.21 15.49 6.88
CA PRO A 151 -1.75 16.06 8.12
C PRO A 151 -2.16 15.01 9.15
N VAL A 152 -2.80 13.92 8.71
CA VAL A 152 -3.17 12.82 9.61
C VAL A 152 -1.94 12.07 10.09
N GLY A 153 -0.95 11.83 9.22
CA GLY A 153 0.32 11.22 9.63
C GLY A 153 1.05 12.03 10.71
N SER A 154 1.06 13.35 10.59
CA SER A 154 1.60 14.24 11.63
C SER A 154 0.88 14.07 12.97
N HIS A 155 -0.45 13.92 12.93
CA HIS A 155 -1.24 13.64 14.15
C HIS A 155 -0.90 12.27 14.75
N ILE A 156 -0.83 11.22 13.92
CA ILE A 156 -0.43 9.87 14.35
C ILE A 156 0.94 9.87 15.02
N LEU A 157 1.91 10.60 14.48
CA LEU A 157 3.24 10.74 15.09
C LEU A 157 3.18 11.40 16.47
N LYS A 158 2.32 12.41 16.66
CA LYS A 158 2.11 13.04 17.97
C LYS A 158 1.52 12.05 18.98
N CYS A 159 0.47 11.31 18.59
CA CYS A 159 -0.13 10.28 19.45
C CYS A 159 0.89 9.20 19.84
N ALA A 160 1.71 8.75 18.89
CA ALA A 160 2.77 7.77 19.14
C ALA A 160 3.84 8.32 20.11
N ALA A 161 4.22 9.59 19.95
CA ALA A 161 5.17 10.25 20.86
C ALA A 161 4.62 10.40 22.29
N GLU A 162 3.34 10.76 22.45
CA GLU A 162 2.69 10.84 23.76
C GLU A 162 2.63 9.48 24.47
N ASN A 163 2.48 8.40 23.71
CA ASN A 163 2.46 7.03 24.23
C ASN A 163 3.86 6.38 24.30
N ILE A 164 4.90 7.04 23.77
CA ILE A 164 6.29 6.55 23.69
C ILE A 164 6.35 5.17 22.97
N ILE A 165 5.61 5.02 21.88
CA ILE A 165 5.57 3.80 21.08
C ILE A 165 6.17 4.01 19.68
N PRO A 166 6.78 2.97 19.08
CA PRO A 166 7.24 3.03 17.68
C PRO A 166 6.09 3.28 16.71
N SER A 167 6.37 4.05 15.67
CA SER A 167 5.42 4.32 14.60
C SER A 167 6.06 4.09 13.23
N THR A 168 5.24 3.69 12.26
CA THR A 168 5.58 3.67 10.84
C THR A 168 4.53 4.47 10.11
N VAL A 169 4.93 5.48 9.34
CA VAL A 169 4.02 6.33 8.57
C VAL A 169 4.43 6.34 7.11
N GLU A 170 3.46 6.05 6.24
CA GLU A 170 3.56 6.16 4.79
C GLU A 170 2.59 7.23 4.33
N LEU A 171 3.09 8.22 3.61
CA LEU A 171 2.36 9.45 3.31
C LEU A 171 2.28 9.70 1.80
N GLY A 172 1.55 10.73 1.41
CA GLY A 172 1.45 11.17 0.03
C GLY A 172 2.75 11.77 -0.49
N GLY A 173 2.87 11.84 -1.80
CA GLY A 173 4.01 12.42 -2.50
C GLY A 173 3.61 13.13 -3.77
N LYS A 174 4.58 13.85 -4.34
CA LYS A 174 4.52 14.50 -5.65
C LYS A 174 5.84 14.22 -6.38
N SER A 175 6.07 12.94 -6.68
CA SER A 175 7.29 12.48 -7.34
C SER A 175 7.48 13.15 -8.71
N PRO A 176 8.68 13.64 -9.05
CA PRO A 176 8.96 14.16 -10.38
C PRO A 176 9.24 13.03 -11.37
N ASN A 177 8.79 13.21 -12.60
CA ASN A 177 9.18 12.43 -13.75
C ASN A 177 9.92 13.38 -14.71
N ILE A 178 11.20 13.13 -14.98
CA ILE A 178 12.10 14.10 -15.63
C ILE A 178 12.51 13.56 -16.99
N TYR A 179 12.36 14.39 -18.04
CA TYR A 179 12.62 14.05 -19.44
C TYR A 179 13.58 15.06 -20.04
N PHE A 180 14.79 14.58 -20.43
CA PHE A 180 15.81 15.37 -21.10
C PHE A 180 15.76 15.17 -22.61
N GLU A 181 16.45 16.05 -23.35
CA GLU A 181 16.38 16.12 -24.81
C GLU A 181 16.89 14.88 -25.54
N ASP A 182 17.81 14.13 -24.95
CA ASP A 182 18.36 12.91 -25.50
C ASP A 182 17.32 11.80 -25.73
N ILE A 183 16.19 11.84 -25.02
CA ILE A 183 15.07 10.93 -25.25
C ILE A 183 14.58 10.99 -26.69
N MET A 184 14.48 12.18 -27.27
CA MET A 184 13.98 12.35 -28.66
C MET A 184 15.00 11.95 -29.72
N GLN A 185 16.22 11.62 -29.34
CA GLN A 185 17.28 11.08 -30.21
C GLN A 185 17.36 9.54 -30.16
N ALA A 186 16.60 8.93 -29.24
CA ALA A 186 16.58 7.49 -29.05
C ALA A 186 15.71 6.78 -30.10
N GLU A 187 15.78 5.44 -30.12
CA GLU A 187 14.92 4.60 -30.94
C GLU A 187 13.43 4.86 -30.65
N PRO A 188 12.54 4.80 -31.66
CA PRO A 188 11.12 5.07 -31.50
C PRO A 188 10.46 4.27 -30.35
N ALA A 189 10.85 3.02 -30.16
CA ALA A 189 10.35 2.18 -29.08
C ALA A 189 10.71 2.72 -27.67
N PHE A 190 11.86 3.39 -27.53
CA PHE A 190 12.25 4.02 -26.28
C PHE A 190 11.46 5.30 -26.02
N ILE A 191 11.22 6.13 -27.05
CA ILE A 191 10.38 7.32 -26.96
C ILE A 191 8.95 6.92 -26.52
N GLU A 192 8.44 5.85 -27.11
CA GLU A 192 7.14 5.29 -26.76
C GLU A 192 7.06 4.86 -25.29
N LYS A 193 8.08 4.17 -24.78
CA LYS A 193 8.18 3.79 -23.35
C LYS A 193 8.31 5.00 -22.44
N ALA A 194 9.07 6.01 -22.85
CA ALA A 194 9.18 7.25 -22.08
C ALA A 194 7.82 7.97 -21.96
N ALA A 195 7.05 8.02 -23.05
CA ALA A 195 5.70 8.55 -23.06
C ALA A 195 4.74 7.71 -22.18
N GLU A 196 4.84 6.39 -22.19
CA GLU A 196 4.13 5.49 -21.26
C GLU A 196 4.48 5.79 -19.80
N GLY A 197 5.75 6.05 -19.51
CA GLY A 197 6.21 6.42 -18.17
C GLY A 197 5.52 7.68 -17.63
N LEU A 198 5.15 8.64 -18.50
CA LEU A 198 4.35 9.78 -18.09
C LEU A 198 2.89 9.38 -17.86
N VAL A 199 2.36 8.51 -18.71
CA VAL A 199 0.96 8.04 -18.59
C VAL A 199 0.71 7.24 -17.31
N LEU A 200 1.74 6.63 -16.72
CA LEU A 200 1.66 5.97 -15.42
C LEU A 200 1.18 6.91 -14.29
N ALA A 201 1.25 8.23 -14.47
CA ALA A 201 0.61 9.19 -13.57
C ALA A 201 -0.90 9.00 -13.44
N PHE A 202 -1.54 8.34 -14.40
CA PHE A 202 -2.97 8.04 -14.41
C PHE A 202 -3.29 6.61 -13.95
N PHE A 203 -2.27 5.81 -13.65
CA PHE A 203 -2.46 4.49 -13.08
C PHE A 203 -3.28 4.56 -11.79
N ASN A 204 -4.11 3.56 -11.54
CA ASN A 204 -5.04 3.55 -10.39
C ASN A 204 -5.82 4.86 -10.25
N GLN A 205 -6.36 5.39 -11.34
CA GLN A 205 -7.12 6.66 -11.43
C GLN A 205 -6.31 7.90 -10.99
N GLY A 206 -4.98 7.82 -10.91
CA GLY A 206 -4.11 8.84 -10.33
C GLY A 206 -4.06 8.84 -8.80
N GLU A 207 -4.62 7.83 -8.15
CA GLU A 207 -4.78 7.70 -6.71
C GLU A 207 -3.63 6.87 -6.09
N VAL A 208 -2.39 7.25 -6.39
CA VAL A 208 -1.17 6.55 -5.97
C VAL A 208 -0.21 7.49 -5.26
N CYS A 209 0.24 7.10 -4.06
CA CYS A 209 1.18 7.90 -3.25
C CYS A 209 2.54 8.11 -3.93
N THR A 210 2.99 7.14 -4.73
CA THR A 210 4.26 7.17 -5.49
C THR A 210 4.10 7.64 -6.93
N CYS A 211 2.89 8.06 -7.33
CA CYS A 211 2.59 8.47 -8.70
C CYS A 211 3.51 9.61 -9.16
N PRO A 212 4.12 9.52 -10.37
CA PRO A 212 4.94 10.59 -10.93
C PRO A 212 4.07 11.76 -11.43
N SER A 213 3.43 12.45 -10.49
CA SER A 213 2.38 13.44 -10.73
C SER A 213 2.91 14.80 -11.21
N ARG A 214 4.24 14.98 -11.32
CA ARG A 214 4.89 16.15 -11.91
C ARG A 214 5.76 15.72 -13.07
N ALA A 215 5.41 16.14 -14.28
CA ALA A 215 6.24 15.92 -15.46
C ALA A 215 7.10 17.18 -15.71
N LEU A 216 8.42 17.01 -15.66
CA LEU A 216 9.41 18.04 -15.96
C LEU A 216 10.06 17.70 -17.29
N VAL A 217 9.64 18.38 -18.34
CA VAL A 217 10.10 18.13 -19.71
C VAL A 217 10.99 19.27 -20.14
N GLN A 218 12.19 18.96 -20.64
CA GLN A 218 13.11 19.96 -21.19
C GLN A 218 12.43 20.72 -22.33
N GLU A 219 12.57 22.04 -22.34
CA GLU A 219 11.83 22.95 -23.24
C GLU A 219 12.04 22.60 -24.71
N SER A 220 13.27 22.22 -25.10
CA SER A 220 13.62 21.89 -26.49
C SER A 220 12.82 20.73 -27.08
N ILE A 221 12.36 19.79 -26.26
CA ILE A 221 11.61 18.60 -26.70
C ILE A 221 10.12 18.68 -26.35
N TYR A 222 9.69 19.67 -25.59
CA TYR A 222 8.34 19.71 -25.02
C TYR A 222 7.23 19.49 -26.05
N PRO A 223 7.19 20.20 -27.20
CA PRO A 223 6.11 20.03 -28.17
C PRO A 223 6.06 18.61 -28.75
N ALA A 224 7.21 18.09 -29.20
CA ALA A 224 7.31 16.79 -29.86
C ALA A 224 7.04 15.63 -28.89
N PHE A 225 7.63 15.68 -27.68
CA PHE A 225 7.41 14.67 -26.67
C PHE A 225 5.96 14.64 -26.18
N MET A 226 5.35 15.80 -25.95
CA MET A 226 3.94 15.88 -25.52
C MET A 226 2.96 15.38 -26.58
N GLU A 227 3.31 15.45 -27.87
CA GLU A 227 2.51 14.83 -28.92
C GLU A 227 2.46 13.30 -28.75
N GLU A 228 3.60 12.64 -28.47
CA GLU A 228 3.65 11.19 -28.21
C GLU A 228 2.89 10.83 -26.93
N VAL A 229 3.05 11.60 -25.85
CA VAL A 229 2.30 11.42 -24.60
C VAL A 229 0.79 11.52 -24.83
N LEU A 230 0.33 12.53 -25.55
CA LEU A 230 -1.09 12.74 -25.82
C LEU A 230 -1.71 11.63 -26.66
N LYS A 231 -0.95 10.98 -27.56
CA LYS A 231 -1.42 9.78 -28.26
C LYS A 231 -1.75 8.67 -27.28
N LYS A 232 -0.87 8.41 -26.29
CA LYS A 232 -1.09 7.40 -25.24
C LYS A 232 -2.27 7.77 -24.32
N VAL A 233 -2.35 9.02 -23.87
CA VAL A 233 -3.45 9.48 -23.02
C VAL A 233 -4.82 9.33 -23.70
N ARG A 234 -4.91 9.65 -24.99
CA ARG A 234 -6.15 9.52 -25.77
C ARG A 234 -6.57 8.06 -25.98
N ALA A 235 -5.63 7.12 -25.88
CA ALA A 235 -5.91 5.68 -26.00
C ALA A 235 -6.45 5.06 -24.69
N ILE A 236 -6.43 5.77 -23.57
CA ILE A 236 -6.93 5.28 -22.29
C ILE A 236 -8.45 5.09 -22.37
N LYS A 237 -8.88 3.86 -22.17
CA LYS A 237 -10.31 3.51 -22.07
C LYS A 237 -10.81 3.76 -20.66
N ARG A 238 -11.78 4.65 -20.53
CA ARG A 238 -12.53 4.90 -19.29
C ARG A 238 -13.91 4.28 -19.42
N GLY A 239 -14.39 3.63 -18.36
CA GLY A 239 -15.68 2.96 -18.43
C GLY A 239 -16.10 2.29 -17.14
N ASP A 240 -16.98 1.31 -17.25
CA ASP A 240 -17.42 0.45 -16.14
C ASP A 240 -16.18 -0.24 -15.54
N PRO A 241 -15.93 -0.10 -14.23
CA PRO A 241 -14.80 -0.75 -13.59
C PRO A 241 -14.80 -2.28 -13.69
N LEU A 242 -15.96 -2.90 -13.83
CA LEU A 242 -16.10 -4.35 -13.98
C LEU A 242 -15.88 -4.86 -15.42
N ASP A 243 -15.81 -3.96 -16.41
CA ASP A 243 -15.41 -4.33 -17.76
C ASP A 243 -13.89 -4.52 -17.83
N THR A 244 -13.46 -5.71 -18.28
CA THR A 244 -12.03 -6.08 -18.39
C THR A 244 -11.25 -5.22 -19.37
N GLU A 245 -11.91 -4.54 -20.31
CA GLU A 245 -11.27 -3.61 -21.24
C GLU A 245 -11.10 -2.20 -20.66
N THR A 246 -11.75 -1.87 -19.55
CA THR A 246 -11.61 -0.59 -18.89
C THR A 246 -10.19 -0.47 -18.29
N MET A 247 -9.51 0.63 -18.60
CA MET A 247 -8.17 0.93 -18.08
C MET A 247 -8.22 1.86 -16.86
N VAL A 248 -9.18 2.77 -16.83
CA VAL A 248 -9.38 3.72 -15.74
C VAL A 248 -10.86 3.70 -15.35
N GLY A 249 -11.14 3.31 -14.12
CA GLY A 249 -12.47 3.24 -13.54
C GLY A 249 -12.91 4.54 -12.87
N ALA A 250 -13.76 4.43 -11.87
CA ALA A 250 -14.20 5.55 -11.04
C ALA A 250 -13.14 5.92 -9.98
N GLN A 251 -13.17 7.15 -9.52
CA GLN A 251 -12.40 7.59 -8.34
C GLN A 251 -13.20 7.31 -7.07
N ALA A 252 -12.49 6.95 -5.96
CA ALA A 252 -13.08 6.67 -4.66
C ALA A 252 -13.39 7.96 -3.87
#